data_5f4ce8c3fd887b3d9747dd4a7d5cbd3e
#
_entry.id   5f4ce8c3fd887b3d9747dd4a7d5cbd3e
#
_cell.length_a   1.000
_cell.length_b   1.000
_cell.length_c   1.000
_cell.angle_alpha   90.00
_cell.angle_beta   90.00
_cell.angle_gamma   90.00
#
_symmetry.space_group_name_H-M   'P 1'
#
loop_
_entity.id
_entity.type
_entity.pdbx_description
1 polymer ?
#
loop_
_entity_poly.entity_id
_entity_poly.type
_entity_poly.pdbx_seq_one_letter_code
_entity_poly.pdbx_strand_id
1 'polypeptide(L)'
;MRAILRFAILALACFLVAVGGGCEQAATPEPKLGDFANPQRVTILGYNDHAMEPFVSRDGKYLFFNNSNEAVDTNLHWAERIDDLTFQYKGEIGGVNTAALEGVASMDRNGVFYFVSTRSYDETSSTIYRGSFDNGTITGIELAPGVSTATPGIVNFDAEISPDGNTLYFVESQFGSSGPQNANILIATWNGSAFVRDSNSATIMKQVNTSKNLEYAPAISSSGLELFFTRLVESSPVLYVATRTDASSPFGAPRKITAATGFVEGPTLSPGEKSLYYHKREGSLFVIYRVTRP
;
A
#
# COMPACT_ATOMS: atom_id res chain seq x y z
N MET A 1 -23.57 -1.80 -22.60
CA MET A 1 -22.89 -0.49 -22.48
C MET A 1 -21.66 -0.75 -21.63
N ARG A 2 -20.50 -0.92 -22.27
CA ARG A 2 -19.24 -1.25 -21.61
C ARG A 2 -18.71 0.01 -20.92
N ALA A 3 -18.84 0.11 -19.59
CA ALA A 3 -18.16 1.10 -18.80
C ALA A 3 -16.72 0.63 -18.57
N ILE A 4 -15.79 1.21 -19.30
CA ILE A 4 -14.35 1.01 -19.06
C ILE A 4 -14.02 1.75 -17.77
N LEU A 5 -13.75 0.99 -16.72
CA LEU A 5 -13.25 1.52 -15.45
C LEU A 5 -11.81 2.01 -15.70
N ARG A 6 -11.66 3.32 -15.92
CA ARG A 6 -10.34 3.93 -16.06
C ARG A 6 -9.83 4.26 -14.66
N PHE A 7 -8.87 3.51 -14.19
CA PHE A 7 -8.03 3.88 -13.04
C PHE A 7 -7.08 5.00 -13.47
N ALA A 8 -7.59 6.22 -13.56
CA ALA A 8 -6.75 7.38 -13.73
C ALA A 8 -6.44 7.95 -12.35
N ILE A 9 -5.22 7.77 -11.86
CA ILE A 9 -4.72 8.55 -10.73
C ILE A 9 -4.51 9.97 -11.20
N LEU A 10 -5.31 10.86 -10.66
CA LEU A 10 -5.51 12.24 -11.08
C LEU A 10 -4.22 13.05 -10.92
N ALA A 11 -3.65 13.50 -12.04
CA ALA A 11 -2.75 14.65 -12.06
C ALA A 11 -3.61 15.91 -12.15
N LEU A 12 -3.94 16.55 -11.02
CA LEU A 12 -4.69 17.79 -11.00
C LEU A 12 -3.80 18.96 -10.57
N ALA A 13 -3.84 20.02 -11.36
CA ALA A 13 -3.06 21.24 -11.20
C ALA A 13 -3.56 22.12 -10.05
N CYS A 14 -2.61 22.79 -9.38
CA CYS A 14 -2.78 23.71 -8.27
C CYS A 14 -3.64 24.92 -8.51
N PHE A 15 -4.45 25.30 -7.50
CA PHE A 15 -4.75 26.69 -7.18
C PHE A 15 -4.59 26.93 -5.66
N LEU A 16 -3.84 27.98 -5.34
CA LEU A 16 -3.54 28.46 -3.98
C LEU A 16 -4.69 29.32 -3.42
N VAL A 17 -5.09 29.09 -2.17
CA VAL A 17 -5.56 30.17 -1.26
C VAL A 17 -5.20 29.83 0.19
N ALA A 18 -4.77 30.86 0.94
CA ALA A 18 -4.14 30.79 2.25
C ALA A 18 -5.09 31.08 3.43
N VAL A 19 -4.62 30.67 4.63
CA VAL A 19 -4.77 31.25 5.99
C VAL A 19 -5.92 30.81 6.89
N GLY A 20 -5.56 30.32 8.10
CA GLY A 20 -6.40 30.25 9.29
C GLY A 20 -5.78 29.42 10.41
N GLY A 21 -5.10 30.05 11.37
CA GLY A 21 -4.50 29.40 12.53
C GLY A 21 -5.52 28.93 13.57
N GLY A 22 -5.27 27.81 14.22
CA GLY A 22 -6.01 27.27 15.35
C GLY A 22 -5.08 26.62 16.36
N CYS A 23 -5.28 26.92 17.64
CA CYS A 23 -4.46 26.50 18.78
C CYS A 23 -4.33 24.98 18.91
N GLU A 24 -3.11 24.51 19.06
CA GLU A 24 -2.71 23.13 19.26
C GLU A 24 -2.67 22.82 20.79
N GLN A 25 -3.46 21.83 21.22
CA GLN A 25 -3.35 21.25 22.55
C GLN A 25 -2.17 20.26 22.59
N ALA A 26 -1.25 20.46 23.51
CA ALA A 26 -0.09 19.59 23.70
C ALA A 26 -0.53 18.17 24.13
N ALA A 27 -0.25 17.19 23.27
CA ALA A 27 -0.40 15.77 23.57
C ALA A 27 0.77 15.26 24.42
N THR A 28 0.49 14.36 25.35
CA THR A 28 1.49 13.63 26.16
C THR A 28 2.47 12.88 25.24
N PRO A 29 3.78 12.86 25.55
CA PRO A 29 4.76 12.21 24.71
C PRO A 29 4.61 10.69 24.76
N GLU A 30 4.17 10.10 23.64
CA GLU A 30 4.29 8.66 23.39
C GLU A 30 5.75 8.24 23.22
N PRO A 31 6.11 6.96 23.49
CA PRO A 31 7.48 6.50 23.29
C PRO A 31 7.91 6.77 21.85
N LYS A 32 8.91 7.63 21.69
CA LYS A 32 9.48 7.99 20.39
C LYS A 32 10.21 6.79 19.81
N LEU A 33 9.54 6.00 18.99
CA LEU A 33 10.26 5.31 17.93
C LEU A 33 10.91 6.41 17.08
N GLY A 34 12.24 6.31 16.88
CA GLY A 34 13.02 7.37 16.24
C GLY A 34 12.42 7.80 14.92
N ASP A 35 12.44 9.08 14.62
CA ASP A 35 11.95 9.62 13.36
C ASP A 35 12.79 9.07 12.19
N PHE A 36 12.14 8.80 11.07
CA PHE A 36 12.84 8.45 9.85
C PHE A 36 13.63 9.64 9.29
N ALA A 37 14.84 9.36 8.80
CA ALA A 37 15.78 10.31 8.22
C ALA A 37 16.49 9.69 6.99
N ASN A 38 17.43 10.43 6.42
CA ASN A 38 18.37 9.97 5.38
C ASN A 38 17.65 9.38 4.14
N PRO A 39 16.88 10.18 3.38
CA PRO A 39 16.25 9.70 2.15
C PRO A 39 17.33 9.36 1.12
N GLN A 40 17.30 8.12 0.62
CA GLN A 40 18.25 7.58 -0.35
C GLN A 40 17.48 6.91 -1.48
N ARG A 41 17.92 7.13 -2.72
CA ARG A 41 17.38 6.45 -3.89
C ARG A 41 17.84 4.99 -3.91
N VAL A 42 16.92 4.09 -4.20
CA VAL A 42 17.17 2.66 -4.42
C VAL A 42 17.52 2.45 -5.89
N THR A 43 18.50 1.60 -6.15
CA THR A 43 18.89 1.18 -7.51
C THR A 43 18.37 -0.22 -7.79
N ILE A 44 17.63 -0.38 -8.89
CA ILE A 44 17.23 -1.68 -9.41
C ILE A 44 18.07 -1.94 -10.66
N LEU A 45 19.14 -2.73 -10.52
CA LEU A 45 20.07 -3.03 -11.60
C LEU A 45 19.35 -3.81 -12.72
N GLY A 46 19.46 -3.31 -13.95
CA GLY A 46 18.82 -3.93 -15.12
C GLY A 46 17.35 -3.49 -15.33
N TYR A 47 16.86 -2.50 -14.57
CA TYR A 47 15.53 -1.93 -14.72
C TYR A 47 15.60 -0.38 -14.79
N ASN A 48 14.95 0.22 -15.80
CA ASN A 48 15.05 1.65 -16.06
C ASN A 48 13.66 2.31 -16.31
N ASP A 49 12.59 1.63 -15.96
CA ASP A 49 11.22 2.12 -16.10
C ASP A 49 10.61 2.49 -14.75
N HIS A 50 9.32 2.80 -14.71
CA HIS A 50 8.61 3.10 -13.47
C HIS A 50 8.67 1.91 -12.49
N ALA A 51 9.05 2.19 -11.24
CA ALA A 51 8.95 1.25 -10.14
C ALA A 51 8.04 1.87 -9.06
N MET A 52 6.84 1.33 -8.94
CA MET A 52 5.77 1.84 -8.08
C MET A 52 5.32 0.78 -7.09
N GLU A 53 4.66 1.19 -6.02
CA GLU A 53 4.07 0.32 -4.98
C GLU A 53 5.04 -0.78 -4.49
N PRO A 54 6.21 -0.38 -3.94
CA PRO A 54 7.20 -1.34 -3.51
C PRO A 54 6.72 -2.19 -2.34
N PHE A 55 7.09 -3.46 -2.33
CA PHE A 55 6.97 -4.34 -1.18
C PHE A 55 8.26 -5.12 -0.97
N VAL A 56 8.86 -5.00 0.21
CA VAL A 56 10.02 -5.80 0.60
C VAL A 56 9.55 -7.07 1.31
N SER A 57 9.96 -8.24 0.82
CA SER A 57 9.56 -9.52 1.43
C SER A 57 9.95 -9.60 2.91
N ARG A 58 9.20 -10.38 3.71
CA ARG A 58 9.37 -10.47 5.17
C ARG A 58 10.71 -11.07 5.60
N ASP A 59 11.41 -11.76 4.69
CA ASP A 59 12.78 -12.24 4.87
C ASP A 59 13.86 -11.28 4.29
N GLY A 60 13.40 -10.21 3.64
CA GLY A 60 14.25 -9.18 3.03
C GLY A 60 14.94 -9.57 1.74
N LYS A 61 14.64 -10.72 1.16
CA LYS A 61 15.34 -11.20 -0.04
C LYS A 61 14.85 -10.55 -1.32
N TYR A 62 13.58 -10.18 -1.38
CA TYR A 62 12.92 -9.74 -2.59
C TYR A 62 12.35 -8.33 -2.44
N LEU A 63 12.38 -7.59 -3.53
CA LEU A 63 11.61 -6.37 -3.75
C LEU A 63 10.61 -6.66 -4.86
N PHE A 64 9.34 -6.49 -4.56
CA PHE A 64 8.25 -6.53 -5.54
C PHE A 64 7.79 -5.12 -5.84
N PHE A 65 7.36 -4.86 -7.07
CA PHE A 65 6.87 -3.57 -7.50
C PHE A 65 6.05 -3.72 -8.77
N ASN A 66 5.28 -2.71 -9.14
CA ASN A 66 4.62 -2.64 -10.44
C ASN A 66 5.15 -1.49 -11.29
N ASN A 67 5.03 -1.64 -12.62
CA ASN A 67 5.56 -0.70 -13.61
C ASN A 67 4.62 0.49 -13.87
N SER A 68 3.39 0.44 -13.43
CA SER A 68 2.35 1.44 -13.69
C SER A 68 1.25 1.37 -12.65
N ASN A 69 0.30 2.30 -12.68
CA ASN A 69 -0.99 2.25 -11.99
C ASN A 69 -2.14 2.48 -12.97
N GLU A 70 -1.91 2.19 -14.26
CA GLU A 70 -2.94 2.28 -15.29
C GLU A 70 -3.88 1.06 -15.25
N ALA A 71 -5.06 1.20 -15.86
CA ALA A 71 -6.07 0.14 -15.85
C ALA A 71 -5.72 -1.10 -16.67
N VAL A 72 -4.72 -0.99 -17.56
CA VAL A 72 -4.27 -2.05 -18.46
C VAL A 72 -2.75 -2.10 -18.47
N ASP A 73 -2.21 -3.28 -18.71
CA ASP A 73 -0.77 -3.52 -18.82
C ASP A 73 0.05 -3.03 -17.61
N THR A 74 -0.58 -2.94 -16.43
CA THR A 74 0.14 -2.80 -15.17
C THR A 74 0.56 -4.17 -14.69
N ASN A 75 1.85 -4.41 -14.64
CA ASN A 75 2.43 -5.71 -14.35
C ASN A 75 3.24 -5.69 -13.05
N LEU A 76 3.20 -6.82 -12.33
CA LEU A 76 4.04 -7.09 -11.17
C LEU A 76 5.41 -7.57 -11.60
N HIS A 77 6.44 -6.96 -11.03
CA HIS A 77 7.85 -7.25 -11.24
C HIS A 77 8.53 -7.63 -9.93
N TRP A 78 9.70 -8.23 -10.02
CA TRP A 78 10.49 -8.57 -8.85
C TRP A 78 11.99 -8.39 -9.07
N ALA A 79 12.69 -8.17 -7.96
CA ALA A 79 14.14 -8.06 -7.91
C ALA A 79 14.68 -8.75 -6.65
N GLU A 80 15.89 -9.29 -6.73
CA GLU A 80 16.63 -9.88 -5.61
C GLU A 80 17.50 -8.83 -4.93
N ARG A 81 17.51 -8.83 -3.60
CA ARG A 81 18.31 -7.91 -2.80
C ARG A 81 19.80 -8.24 -2.89
N ILE A 82 20.61 -7.24 -3.24
CA ILE A 82 22.07 -7.25 -3.08
C ILE A 82 22.44 -6.62 -1.74
N ASP A 83 21.92 -5.43 -1.49
CA ASP A 83 22.02 -4.70 -0.22
C ASP A 83 20.76 -3.85 0.01
N ASP A 84 20.77 -2.98 1.02
CA ASP A 84 19.60 -2.15 1.39
C ASP A 84 19.21 -1.11 0.33
N LEU A 85 20.09 -0.76 -0.59
CA LEU A 85 19.88 0.26 -1.62
C LEU A 85 19.99 -0.30 -3.05
N THR A 86 20.36 -1.59 -3.18
CA THR A 86 20.64 -2.20 -4.48
C THR A 86 19.91 -3.53 -4.60
N PHE A 87 19.12 -3.68 -5.66
CA PHE A 87 18.40 -4.89 -6.01
C PHE A 87 18.73 -5.29 -7.45
N GLN A 88 18.82 -6.57 -7.74
CA GLN A 88 19.01 -7.12 -9.08
C GLN A 88 17.66 -7.47 -9.68
N TYR A 89 17.25 -6.80 -10.74
CA TYR A 89 16.03 -7.11 -11.47
C TYR A 89 16.04 -8.53 -12.02
N LYS A 90 14.93 -9.23 -11.89
CA LYS A 90 14.77 -10.64 -12.31
C LYS A 90 13.70 -10.82 -13.37
N GLY A 91 12.88 -9.83 -13.61
CA GLY A 91 11.81 -9.89 -14.61
C GLY A 91 10.43 -9.64 -14.02
N GLU A 92 9.43 -9.85 -14.86
CA GLU A 92 8.02 -9.92 -14.42
C GLU A 92 7.78 -11.17 -13.59
N ILE A 93 6.81 -11.11 -12.67
CA ILE A 93 6.43 -12.29 -11.89
C ILE A 93 5.64 -13.24 -12.79
N GLY A 94 6.09 -14.48 -12.88
CA GLY A 94 5.44 -15.52 -13.68
C GLY A 94 4.06 -15.92 -13.13
N GLY A 95 3.12 -16.20 -14.03
CA GLY A 95 1.80 -16.73 -13.70
C GLY A 95 0.76 -15.70 -13.23
N VAL A 96 1.16 -14.46 -12.92
CA VAL A 96 0.27 -13.47 -12.33
C VAL A 96 -0.20 -12.40 -13.33
N ASN A 97 0.67 -11.93 -14.21
CA ASN A 97 0.39 -10.81 -15.10
C ASN A 97 -0.57 -11.17 -16.24
N THR A 98 -1.48 -10.27 -16.57
CA THR A 98 -2.45 -10.37 -17.67
C THR A 98 -2.51 -9.04 -18.43
N ALA A 99 -3.45 -8.88 -19.35
CA ALA A 99 -3.70 -7.57 -19.98
C ALA A 99 -4.49 -6.59 -19.10
N ALA A 100 -4.83 -6.98 -17.86
CA ALA A 100 -5.49 -6.13 -16.89
C ALA A 100 -4.45 -5.37 -16.03
N LEU A 101 -4.89 -4.80 -14.91
CA LEU A 101 -4.01 -4.28 -13.87
C LEU A 101 -3.67 -5.41 -12.90
N GLU A 102 -2.38 -5.64 -12.69
CA GLU A 102 -1.82 -6.44 -11.59
C GLU A 102 -0.80 -5.61 -10.83
N GLY A 103 -1.08 -5.27 -9.58
CA GLY A 103 -0.20 -4.39 -8.79
C GLY A 103 -0.35 -4.58 -7.29
N VAL A 104 0.38 -3.77 -6.55
CA VAL A 104 0.31 -3.65 -5.08
C VAL A 104 0.54 -4.98 -4.38
N ALA A 105 1.79 -5.42 -4.42
CA ALA A 105 2.22 -6.68 -3.80
C ALA A 105 2.21 -6.60 -2.26
N SER A 106 1.78 -7.68 -1.62
CA SER A 106 2.04 -7.95 -0.21
C SER A 106 2.21 -9.46 0.00
N MET A 107 3.01 -9.88 0.98
CA MET A 107 3.30 -11.30 1.21
C MET A 107 3.52 -11.58 2.70
N ASP A 108 2.96 -12.68 3.21
CA ASP A 108 3.23 -13.16 4.55
C ASP A 108 4.59 -13.89 4.65
N ARG A 109 4.94 -14.39 5.85
CA ARG A 109 6.18 -15.17 6.07
C ARG A 109 6.15 -16.56 5.44
N ASN A 110 4.98 -17.06 5.07
CA ASN A 110 4.80 -18.39 4.49
C ASN A 110 4.81 -18.36 2.95
N GLY A 111 4.99 -17.17 2.35
CA GLY A 111 5.00 -17.00 0.89
C GLY A 111 3.59 -16.91 0.30
N VAL A 112 2.53 -16.73 1.11
CA VAL A 112 1.22 -16.40 0.56
C VAL A 112 1.26 -14.94 0.10
N PHE A 113 1.14 -14.78 -1.20
CA PHE A 113 1.27 -13.51 -1.90
C PHE A 113 -0.12 -12.93 -2.19
N TYR A 114 -0.29 -11.66 -1.90
CA TYR A 114 -1.52 -10.90 -2.15
C TYR A 114 -1.23 -9.81 -3.16
N PHE A 115 -2.20 -9.54 -4.03
CA PHE A 115 -2.09 -8.49 -5.05
C PHE A 115 -3.47 -7.99 -5.48
N VAL A 116 -3.49 -6.84 -6.10
CA VAL A 116 -4.69 -6.27 -6.72
C VAL A 116 -4.71 -6.65 -8.19
N SER A 117 -5.87 -7.09 -8.70
CA SER A 117 -6.11 -7.26 -10.12
C SER A 117 -7.54 -6.92 -10.51
N THR A 118 -7.70 -6.33 -11.66
CA THR A 118 -9.03 -6.02 -12.25
C THR A 118 -9.54 -7.08 -13.21
N ARG A 119 -8.81 -8.20 -13.41
CA ARG A 119 -9.08 -9.24 -14.42
C ARG A 119 -10.48 -9.84 -14.41
N SER A 120 -11.15 -9.87 -13.27
CA SER A 120 -12.51 -10.41 -13.16
C SER A 120 -13.49 -9.46 -12.46
N TYR A 121 -13.17 -8.16 -12.39
CA TYR A 121 -13.99 -7.20 -11.65
C TYR A 121 -15.42 -7.10 -12.19
N ASP A 122 -15.60 -7.14 -13.50
CA ASP A 122 -16.92 -7.03 -14.14
C ASP A 122 -17.87 -8.19 -13.73
N GLU A 123 -17.32 -9.38 -13.46
CA GLU A 123 -18.07 -10.56 -13.06
C GLU A 123 -18.21 -10.71 -11.55
N THR A 124 -17.17 -10.30 -10.79
CA THR A 124 -17.08 -10.65 -9.36
C THR A 124 -17.20 -9.45 -8.44
N SER A 125 -17.02 -8.22 -8.95
CA SER A 125 -16.84 -6.99 -8.17
C SER A 125 -15.75 -7.14 -7.09
N SER A 126 -14.70 -7.92 -7.38
CA SER A 126 -13.61 -8.24 -6.47
C SER A 126 -12.27 -8.03 -7.18
N THR A 127 -11.29 -7.52 -6.45
CA THR A 127 -9.98 -7.11 -6.99
C THR A 127 -8.80 -7.65 -6.20
N ILE A 128 -8.97 -8.13 -4.96
CA ILE A 128 -7.87 -8.68 -4.18
C ILE A 128 -7.75 -10.18 -4.43
N TYR A 129 -6.60 -10.58 -4.91
CA TYR A 129 -6.22 -11.96 -5.19
C TYR A 129 -5.13 -12.42 -4.23
N ARG A 130 -4.97 -13.74 -4.12
CA ARG A 130 -3.85 -14.39 -3.44
C ARG A 130 -3.35 -15.60 -4.21
N GLY A 131 -2.13 -16.02 -3.92
CA GLY A 131 -1.51 -17.21 -4.45
C GLY A 131 -0.24 -17.53 -3.67
N SER A 132 0.50 -18.56 -4.07
CA SER A 132 1.78 -18.92 -3.45
C SER A 132 2.93 -18.45 -4.34
N PHE A 133 3.84 -17.63 -3.79
CA PHE A 133 5.05 -17.19 -4.45
C PHE A 133 6.19 -18.18 -4.22
N ASP A 134 6.81 -18.60 -5.28
CA ASP A 134 8.06 -19.36 -5.25
C ASP A 134 8.98 -18.91 -6.38
N ASN A 135 10.14 -18.39 -6.03
CA ASN A 135 11.24 -18.05 -6.94
C ASN A 135 10.80 -17.36 -8.25
N GLY A 136 10.03 -16.28 -8.12
CA GLY A 136 9.60 -15.45 -9.24
C GLY A 136 8.31 -15.89 -9.94
N THR A 137 7.62 -16.90 -9.43
CA THR A 137 6.34 -17.39 -9.98
C THR A 137 5.27 -17.44 -8.90
N ILE A 138 4.03 -17.07 -9.24
CA ILE A 138 2.86 -17.24 -8.38
C ILE A 138 1.98 -18.35 -8.95
N THR A 139 1.60 -19.28 -8.08
CA THR A 139 0.72 -20.40 -8.39
C THR A 139 -0.50 -20.43 -7.47
N GLY A 140 -1.56 -21.18 -7.84
CA GLY A 140 -2.76 -21.30 -7.03
C GLY A 140 -3.52 -19.99 -6.88
N ILE A 141 -3.54 -19.15 -7.91
CA ILE A 141 -4.15 -17.82 -7.89
C ILE A 141 -5.66 -17.94 -7.75
N GLU A 142 -6.21 -17.29 -6.72
CA GLU A 142 -7.65 -17.21 -6.45
C GLU A 142 -8.00 -15.84 -5.85
N LEU A 143 -9.27 -15.46 -5.89
CA LEU A 143 -9.76 -14.30 -5.14
C LEU A 143 -9.57 -14.53 -3.65
N ALA A 144 -9.13 -13.50 -2.92
CA ALA A 144 -9.04 -13.55 -1.46
C ALA A 144 -10.46 -13.62 -0.87
N PRO A 145 -10.86 -14.76 -0.28
CA PRO A 145 -12.26 -14.98 0.09
C PRO A 145 -12.63 -14.08 1.29
N GLY A 146 -13.83 -13.49 1.25
CA GLY A 146 -14.41 -12.71 2.34
C GLY A 146 -13.94 -11.25 2.44
N VAL A 147 -13.07 -10.79 1.55
CA VAL A 147 -12.60 -9.39 1.54
C VAL A 147 -13.62 -8.47 0.88
N SER A 148 -14.02 -8.78 -0.35
CA SER A 148 -14.98 -7.98 -1.10
C SER A 148 -16.41 -8.17 -0.61
N THR A 149 -17.21 -7.09 -0.66
CA THR A 149 -18.67 -7.14 -0.48
C THR A 149 -19.40 -7.50 -1.77
N ALA A 150 -18.68 -7.66 -2.88
CA ALA A 150 -19.22 -7.91 -4.23
C ALA A 150 -20.29 -6.87 -4.64
N THR A 151 -20.10 -5.62 -4.21
CA THR A 151 -21.02 -4.51 -4.49
C THR A 151 -20.48 -3.70 -5.68
N PRO A 152 -21.23 -3.57 -6.79
CA PRO A 152 -20.80 -2.80 -7.94
C PRO A 152 -20.47 -1.34 -7.57
N GLY A 153 -19.30 -0.85 -8.06
CA GLY A 153 -18.79 0.48 -7.74
C GLY A 153 -18.00 0.58 -6.44
N ILE A 154 -18.00 -0.46 -5.61
CA ILE A 154 -17.05 -0.62 -4.50
C ILE A 154 -15.83 -1.36 -5.02
N VAL A 155 -14.65 -0.79 -4.81
CA VAL A 155 -13.36 -1.40 -5.18
C VAL A 155 -12.52 -1.55 -3.91
N ASN A 156 -11.93 -2.74 -3.75
CA ASN A 156 -10.93 -2.99 -2.72
C ASN A 156 -9.56 -3.00 -3.35
N PHE A 157 -8.58 -2.33 -2.75
CA PHE A 157 -7.22 -2.25 -3.26
C PHE A 157 -6.20 -2.08 -2.12
N ASP A 158 -4.90 -2.02 -2.45
CA ASP A 158 -3.81 -1.81 -1.50
C ASP A 158 -3.87 -2.77 -0.30
N ALA A 159 -3.85 -4.06 -0.60
CA ALA A 159 -3.90 -5.10 0.41
C ALA A 159 -2.52 -5.30 1.06
N GLU A 160 -2.44 -5.14 2.37
CA GLU A 160 -1.28 -5.45 3.19
C GLU A 160 -1.60 -6.58 4.17
N ILE A 161 -0.98 -7.73 3.97
CA ILE A 161 -1.11 -8.86 4.90
C ILE A 161 -0.11 -8.75 6.05
N SER A 162 -0.57 -9.00 7.29
CA SER A 162 0.33 -9.10 8.44
C SER A 162 1.36 -10.22 8.25
N PRO A 163 2.56 -10.12 8.84
CA PRO A 163 3.60 -11.12 8.66
C PRO A 163 3.24 -12.54 9.04
N ASP A 164 2.26 -12.73 9.91
CA ASP A 164 1.73 -14.03 10.34
C ASP A 164 0.60 -14.58 9.46
N GLY A 165 0.16 -13.79 8.46
CA GLY A 165 -0.92 -14.16 7.53
C GLY A 165 -2.33 -14.05 8.09
N ASN A 166 -2.51 -13.52 9.31
CA ASN A 166 -3.80 -13.55 10.00
C ASN A 166 -4.64 -12.28 9.84
N THR A 167 -4.01 -11.13 9.59
CA THR A 167 -4.72 -9.84 9.50
C THR A 167 -4.42 -9.16 8.16
N LEU A 168 -5.46 -8.84 7.44
CA LEU A 168 -5.39 -8.09 6.19
C LEU A 168 -5.84 -6.64 6.45
N TYR A 169 -4.98 -5.69 6.14
CA TYR A 169 -5.31 -4.27 6.02
C TYR A 169 -5.54 -3.99 4.53
N PHE A 170 -6.66 -3.42 4.18
CA PHE A 170 -6.99 -3.16 2.78
C PHE A 170 -7.80 -1.89 2.64
N VAL A 171 -7.80 -1.32 1.46
CA VAL A 171 -8.57 -0.11 1.17
C VAL A 171 -9.91 -0.48 0.56
N GLU A 172 -10.96 0.21 0.98
CA GLU A 172 -12.27 0.20 0.35
C GLU A 172 -12.61 1.59 -0.14
N SER A 173 -13.07 1.68 -1.38
CA SER A 173 -13.43 2.94 -2.01
C SER A 173 -14.69 2.79 -2.86
N GLN A 174 -15.55 3.81 -2.80
CA GLN A 174 -16.59 4.02 -3.80
C GLN A 174 -15.96 4.73 -4.99
N PHE A 175 -16.01 4.10 -6.16
CA PHE A 175 -15.55 4.70 -7.42
C PHE A 175 -16.69 5.38 -8.16
N GLY A 176 -16.45 6.63 -8.58
CA GLY A 176 -17.29 7.37 -9.50
C GLY A 176 -16.65 7.49 -10.88
N SER A 177 -17.25 8.28 -11.76
CA SER A 177 -16.74 8.51 -13.13
C SER A 177 -15.37 9.21 -13.20
N SER A 178 -14.97 9.90 -12.12
CA SER A 178 -13.70 10.64 -12.00
C SER A 178 -12.67 9.94 -11.11
N GLY A 179 -12.91 8.70 -10.67
CA GLY A 179 -12.02 7.95 -9.76
C GLY A 179 -12.62 7.77 -8.36
N PRO A 180 -11.77 7.48 -7.36
CA PRO A 180 -12.20 7.23 -5.99
C PRO A 180 -12.82 8.48 -5.36
N GLN A 181 -14.03 8.33 -4.80
CA GLN A 181 -14.75 9.39 -4.07
C GLN A 181 -14.39 9.43 -2.59
N ASN A 182 -13.95 8.30 -2.08
CA ASN A 182 -13.37 8.10 -0.75
C ASN A 182 -12.36 6.96 -0.84
N ALA A 183 -11.51 6.83 0.15
CA ALA A 183 -10.66 5.65 0.34
C ALA A 183 -10.41 5.50 1.84
N ASN A 184 -10.79 4.35 2.39
CA ASN A 184 -10.66 4.07 3.82
C ASN A 184 -9.93 2.75 4.02
N ILE A 185 -8.98 2.73 4.94
CA ILE A 185 -8.30 1.50 5.35
C ILE A 185 -9.22 0.72 6.29
N LEU A 186 -9.45 -0.54 5.97
CA LEU A 186 -10.25 -1.48 6.75
C LEU A 186 -9.39 -2.67 7.18
N ILE A 187 -9.94 -3.47 8.09
CA ILE A 187 -9.28 -4.65 8.65
C ILE A 187 -10.16 -5.88 8.41
N ALA A 188 -9.53 -7.00 8.07
CA ALA A 188 -10.16 -8.32 8.08
C ALA A 188 -9.22 -9.34 8.71
N THR A 189 -9.78 -10.36 9.37
CA THR A 189 -9.03 -11.41 10.05
C THR A 189 -9.30 -12.76 9.40
N TRP A 190 -8.25 -13.55 9.18
CA TRP A 190 -8.36 -14.90 8.64
C TRP A 190 -8.91 -15.88 9.67
N ASN A 191 -9.98 -16.60 9.35
CA ASN A 191 -10.62 -17.57 10.24
C ASN A 191 -10.26 -19.03 9.94
N GLY A 192 -9.28 -19.26 9.06
CA GLY A 192 -8.88 -20.57 8.57
C GLY A 192 -9.46 -20.95 7.21
N SER A 193 -10.48 -20.24 6.72
CA SER A 193 -11.10 -20.50 5.42
C SER A 193 -11.38 -19.24 4.60
N ALA A 194 -11.65 -18.11 5.26
CA ALA A 194 -11.91 -16.82 4.63
C ALA A 194 -11.50 -15.67 5.56
N PHE A 195 -11.36 -14.50 5.00
CA PHE A 195 -11.26 -13.27 5.78
C PHE A 195 -12.65 -12.87 6.30
N VAL A 196 -12.69 -12.49 7.56
CA VAL A 196 -13.87 -11.89 8.20
C VAL A 196 -13.56 -10.41 8.43
N ARG A 197 -14.32 -9.55 7.77
CA ARG A 197 -14.17 -8.09 7.93
C ARG A 197 -14.45 -7.70 9.38
N ASP A 198 -13.54 -6.96 9.99
CA ASP A 198 -13.69 -6.52 11.38
C ASP A 198 -14.74 -5.41 11.45
N SER A 199 -15.84 -5.67 12.14
CA SER A 199 -16.91 -4.69 12.37
C SER A 199 -16.45 -3.46 13.17
N ASN A 200 -15.33 -3.55 13.88
CA ASN A 200 -14.73 -2.44 14.62
C ASN A 200 -13.73 -1.63 13.79
N SER A 201 -13.50 -1.98 12.50
CA SER A 201 -12.54 -1.25 11.64
C SER A 201 -12.73 0.27 11.72
N ALA A 202 -13.97 0.76 11.68
CA ALA A 202 -14.27 2.20 11.76
C ALA A 202 -13.82 2.81 13.10
N THR A 203 -13.91 2.09 14.20
CA THR A 203 -13.44 2.54 15.53
C THR A 203 -11.92 2.50 15.61
N ILE A 204 -11.30 1.40 15.16
CA ILE A 204 -9.84 1.20 15.19
C ILE A 204 -9.15 2.23 14.30
N MET A 205 -9.72 2.54 13.13
CA MET A 205 -9.17 3.47 12.13
C MET A 205 -9.68 4.92 12.26
N LYS A 206 -10.42 5.25 13.31
CA LYS A 206 -11.09 6.56 13.46
C LYS A 206 -10.16 7.77 13.32
N GLN A 207 -8.90 7.66 13.76
CA GLN A 207 -7.92 8.73 13.63
C GLN A 207 -7.15 8.65 12.30
N VAL A 208 -7.12 7.47 11.68
CA VAL A 208 -6.44 7.22 10.41
C VAL A 208 -7.31 7.68 9.24
N ASN A 209 -8.52 7.13 9.12
CA ASN A 209 -9.45 7.48 8.05
C ASN A 209 -10.10 8.85 8.31
N THR A 210 -10.16 9.67 7.28
CA THR A 210 -10.78 11.01 7.38
C THR A 210 -11.89 11.17 6.32
N SER A 211 -12.82 12.07 6.57
CA SER A 211 -13.87 12.40 5.59
C SER A 211 -13.41 13.36 4.49
N LYS A 212 -12.17 13.87 4.57
CA LYS A 212 -11.67 14.94 3.69
C LYS A 212 -10.58 14.48 2.73
N ASN A 213 -9.91 13.38 3.06
CA ASN A 213 -8.77 12.88 2.31
C ASN A 213 -9.01 11.43 1.92
N LEU A 214 -8.16 10.91 1.04
CA LEU A 214 -8.06 9.50 0.73
C LEU A 214 -6.91 8.91 1.54
N GLU A 215 -7.16 7.82 2.27
CA GLU A 215 -6.14 7.05 2.99
C GLU A 215 -5.98 5.68 2.34
N TYR A 216 -4.76 5.36 1.90
CA TYR A 216 -4.46 4.16 1.11
C TYR A 216 -3.02 3.68 1.29
N ALA A 217 -2.66 2.59 0.60
CA ALA A 217 -1.35 1.94 0.67
C ALA A 217 -0.90 1.69 2.12
N PRO A 218 -1.65 0.89 2.91
CA PRO A 218 -1.23 0.56 4.27
C PRO A 218 -0.01 -0.35 4.28
N ALA A 219 0.85 -0.17 5.30
CA ALA A 219 1.92 -1.09 5.64
C ALA A 219 1.98 -1.25 7.17
N ILE A 220 1.93 -2.48 7.66
CA ILE A 220 1.86 -2.76 9.11
C ILE A 220 3.19 -3.29 9.62
N SER A 221 3.61 -2.83 10.81
CA SER A 221 4.74 -3.38 11.53
C SER A 221 4.48 -4.83 11.97
N SER A 222 5.54 -5.60 12.23
CA SER A 222 5.42 -7.00 12.68
C SER A 222 4.74 -7.13 14.03
N SER A 223 4.81 -6.10 14.86
CA SER A 223 4.08 -6.01 16.13
C SER A 223 2.60 -5.69 15.95
N GLY A 224 2.20 -5.19 14.77
CA GLY A 224 0.86 -4.65 14.53
C GLY A 224 0.59 -3.30 15.22
N LEU A 225 1.62 -2.64 15.76
CA LEU A 225 1.48 -1.42 16.55
C LEU A 225 1.77 -0.12 15.79
N GLU A 226 2.41 -0.21 14.62
CA GLU A 226 2.66 0.92 13.74
C GLU A 226 2.01 0.68 12.38
N LEU A 227 1.13 1.57 11.97
CA LEU A 227 0.52 1.57 10.64
C LEU A 227 1.08 2.74 9.84
N PHE A 228 1.78 2.41 8.76
CA PHE A 228 2.24 3.37 7.75
C PHE A 228 1.22 3.41 6.63
N PHE A 229 1.01 4.56 6.03
CA PHE A 229 0.04 4.70 4.94
C PHE A 229 0.27 5.98 4.15
N THR A 230 -0.30 6.04 2.97
CA THR A 230 -0.39 7.25 2.16
C THR A 230 -1.70 7.98 2.45
N ARG A 231 -1.63 9.31 2.59
CA ARG A 231 -2.80 10.20 2.61
C ARG A 231 -2.68 11.20 1.48
N LEU A 232 -3.73 11.32 0.68
CA LEU A 232 -3.81 12.36 -0.34
C LEU A 232 -4.29 13.67 0.31
N VAL A 233 -3.38 14.64 0.42
CA VAL A 233 -3.64 15.96 0.99
C VAL A 233 -3.59 16.98 -0.14
N GLU A 234 -4.71 17.63 -0.46
CA GLU A 234 -4.77 18.67 -1.51
C GLU A 234 -4.14 18.21 -2.85
N SER A 235 -4.41 16.99 -3.28
CA SER A 235 -3.84 16.38 -4.50
C SER A 235 -2.34 16.02 -4.43
N SER A 236 -1.74 16.05 -3.25
CA SER A 236 -0.36 15.61 -3.02
C SER A 236 -0.35 14.42 -2.07
N PRO A 237 0.16 13.27 -2.47
CA PRO A 237 0.32 12.13 -1.57
C PRO A 237 1.46 12.38 -0.58
N VAL A 238 1.22 12.00 0.66
CA VAL A 238 2.12 12.19 1.80
C VAL A 238 2.12 10.95 2.67
N LEU A 239 3.28 10.51 3.13
CA LEU A 239 3.41 9.37 4.02
C LEU A 239 3.17 9.75 5.48
N TYR A 240 2.38 8.92 6.15
CA TYR A 240 2.05 9.05 7.57
C TYR A 240 2.33 7.74 8.32
N VAL A 241 2.49 7.87 9.62
CA VAL A 241 2.51 6.74 10.56
C VAL A 241 1.54 7.03 11.71
N ALA A 242 0.72 6.04 12.05
CA ALA A 242 -0.11 6.01 13.24
C ALA A 242 0.35 4.87 14.17
N THR A 243 0.26 5.07 15.47
CA THR A 243 0.68 4.08 16.47
C THR A 243 -0.49 3.72 17.38
N ARG A 244 -0.42 2.51 17.99
CA ARG A 244 -1.35 2.07 19.03
C ARG A 244 -0.61 1.33 20.13
N THR A 245 -1.22 1.20 21.30
CA THR A 245 -0.59 0.58 22.49
C THR A 245 -0.62 -0.94 22.45
N ASP A 246 -1.64 -1.51 21.83
CA ASP A 246 -1.83 -2.96 21.64
C ASP A 246 -2.68 -3.22 20.40
N ALA A 247 -2.73 -4.49 19.96
CA ALA A 247 -3.40 -4.88 18.72
C ALA A 247 -4.93 -4.69 18.72
N SER A 248 -5.56 -4.54 19.88
CA SER A 248 -7.01 -4.31 20.04
C SER A 248 -7.36 -2.83 20.18
N SER A 249 -6.38 -1.98 20.48
CA SER A 249 -6.58 -0.54 20.65
C SER A 249 -6.71 0.18 19.31
N PRO A 250 -7.48 1.29 19.24
CA PRO A 250 -7.50 2.18 18.11
C PRO A 250 -6.12 2.79 17.86
N PHE A 251 -5.82 3.07 16.57
CA PHE A 251 -4.65 3.88 16.23
C PHE A 251 -4.84 5.32 16.69
N GLY A 252 -3.77 5.90 17.24
CA GLY A 252 -3.69 7.32 17.62
C GLY A 252 -3.61 8.24 16.39
N ALA A 253 -3.50 9.55 16.65
CA ALA A 253 -3.40 10.57 15.60
C ALA A 253 -2.13 10.35 14.74
N PRO A 254 -2.28 10.29 13.40
CA PRO A 254 -1.15 10.05 12.52
C PRO A 254 -0.15 11.21 12.51
N ARG A 255 1.14 10.87 12.42
CA ARG A 255 2.24 11.81 12.23
C ARG A 255 2.79 11.71 10.80
N LYS A 256 3.11 12.83 10.18
CA LYS A 256 3.76 12.87 8.87
C LYS A 256 5.20 12.36 8.97
N ILE A 257 5.65 11.58 7.99
CA ILE A 257 7.05 11.16 7.83
C ILE A 257 7.77 12.27 7.06
N THR A 258 8.39 13.20 7.80
CA THR A 258 8.95 14.45 7.24
C THR A 258 10.15 14.24 6.32
N ALA A 259 10.86 13.11 6.45
CA ALA A 259 12.00 12.77 5.58
C ALA A 259 11.56 12.33 4.17
N ALA A 260 10.33 11.85 4.00
CA ALA A 260 9.77 11.49 2.69
C ALA A 260 9.08 12.74 2.09
N THR A 261 9.71 13.37 1.11
CA THR A 261 9.27 14.64 0.53
C THR A 261 8.98 14.55 -0.96
N GLY A 262 8.04 15.36 -1.44
CA GLY A 262 7.59 15.40 -2.82
C GLY A 262 6.34 14.57 -3.02
N PHE A 263 6.12 14.04 -4.21
CA PHE A 263 5.05 13.08 -4.53
C PHE A 263 5.55 11.69 -4.09
N VAL A 264 5.04 11.17 -2.98
CA VAL A 264 5.53 9.93 -2.33
C VAL A 264 4.37 9.05 -1.89
N GLU A 265 4.40 7.74 -2.24
CA GLU A 265 3.34 6.78 -1.98
C GLU A 265 3.90 5.37 -1.70
N GLY A 266 3.02 4.45 -1.28
CA GLY A 266 3.31 3.02 -1.18
C GLY A 266 4.41 2.69 -0.18
N PRO A 267 4.26 3.02 1.12
CA PRO A 267 5.27 2.67 2.12
C PRO A 267 5.31 1.16 2.35
N THR A 268 6.52 0.61 2.53
CA THR A 268 6.74 -0.76 3.00
C THR A 268 7.94 -0.83 3.94
N LEU A 269 7.86 -1.66 4.97
CA LEU A 269 8.93 -1.81 5.96
C LEU A 269 9.94 -2.89 5.56
N SER A 270 11.22 -2.65 5.86
CA SER A 270 12.20 -3.73 5.89
C SER A 270 11.91 -4.72 7.03
N PRO A 271 12.40 -5.98 6.99
CA PRO A 271 12.18 -6.95 8.05
C PRO A 271 12.62 -6.49 9.46
N GLY A 272 13.69 -5.70 9.54
CA GLY A 272 14.18 -5.12 10.80
C GLY A 272 13.45 -3.83 11.21
N GLU A 273 12.50 -3.36 10.40
CA GLU A 273 11.67 -2.16 10.61
C GLU A 273 12.47 -0.85 10.81
N LYS A 274 13.77 -0.88 10.51
CA LYS A 274 14.65 0.28 10.54
C LYS A 274 14.70 1.05 9.23
N SER A 275 14.13 0.50 8.17
CA SER A 275 14.01 1.14 6.87
C SER A 275 12.56 1.12 6.41
N LEU A 276 12.13 2.24 5.82
CA LEU A 276 10.87 2.37 5.11
C LEU A 276 11.18 2.67 3.65
N TYR A 277 10.72 1.81 2.76
CA TYR A 277 10.79 2.00 1.31
C TYR A 277 9.47 2.58 0.83
N TYR A 278 9.51 3.36 -0.24
CA TYR A 278 8.34 3.98 -0.85
C TYR A 278 8.67 4.39 -2.28
N HIS A 279 7.69 4.58 -3.14
CA HIS A 279 7.98 5.19 -4.43
C HIS A 279 7.85 6.71 -4.38
N LYS A 280 8.62 7.37 -5.25
CA LYS A 280 8.69 8.82 -5.38
C LYS A 280 8.72 9.20 -6.86
N ARG A 281 8.00 10.25 -7.22
CA ARG A 281 8.07 10.81 -8.58
C ARG A 281 9.27 11.75 -8.72
N GLU A 282 10.16 11.43 -9.67
CA GLU A 282 11.27 12.27 -10.13
C GLU A 282 11.05 12.65 -11.60
N GLY A 283 10.65 13.88 -11.87
CA GLY A 283 10.24 14.29 -13.20
C GLY A 283 9.03 13.50 -13.70
N SER A 284 9.20 12.70 -14.74
CA SER A 284 8.19 11.79 -15.28
C SER A 284 8.31 10.36 -14.76
N LEU A 285 9.39 10.02 -14.06
CA LEU A 285 9.69 8.66 -13.62
C LEU A 285 9.30 8.45 -12.15
N PHE A 286 8.71 7.29 -11.84
CA PHE A 286 8.55 6.82 -10.47
C PHE A 286 9.70 5.90 -10.12
N VAL A 287 10.35 6.18 -8.99
CA VAL A 287 11.53 5.44 -8.51
C VAL A 287 11.39 5.12 -7.02
N ILE A 288 12.04 4.08 -6.56
CA ILE A 288 11.97 3.69 -5.15
C ILE A 288 13.01 4.45 -4.34
N TYR A 289 12.59 4.93 -3.18
CA TYR A 289 13.41 5.55 -2.15
C TYR A 289 13.33 4.78 -0.85
N ARG A 290 14.31 4.99 -0.01
CA ARG A 290 14.39 4.47 1.36
C ARG A 290 14.70 5.61 2.33
N VAL A 291 14.05 5.61 3.49
CA VAL A 291 14.43 6.37 4.68
C VAL A 291 14.73 5.40 5.82
N THR A 292 15.56 5.83 6.77
CA THR A 292 15.99 4.99 7.89
C THR A 292 15.70 5.64 9.24
N ARG A 293 15.52 4.79 10.27
CA ARG A 293 15.45 5.19 11.67
C ARG A 293 16.46 4.38 12.52
N PRO A 294 16.84 4.84 13.71
CA PRO A 294 17.81 4.18 14.61
C PRO A 294 17.47 2.74 14.94
#